data_9fced5bb94ecebe5c59fc0027688bcb3
#
_entry.id   9fced5bb94ecebe5c59fc0027688bcb3
#
_cell.length_a   1.000
_cell.length_b   1.000
_cell.length_c   1.000
_cell.angle_alpha   90.00
_cell.angle_beta   90.00
_cell.angle_gamma   90.00
#
_symmetry.space_group_name_H-M   'P 1'
#
loop_
_entity.id
_entity.type
_entity.pdbx_description
1 polymer ?
#
loop_
_entity_poly.entity_id
_entity_poly.type
_entity_poly.pdbx_seq_one_letter_code
_entity_poly.pdbx_strand_id
1 'polypeptide(L)'
;MQEALFCQALGLTSPWAVERVALDVERSRIDLYVVWQARSAPCPACGAIDQKLHDHRQRSWRHLDFFQFEAHVHCQLPRVACSGCGAITQLKVPWAREGSRFTLLFEALGLTLAREMPVAACARILRCADNALWRQIDAHVQRARAQESYARVIVIGIDETSCAKGQHYITLVHDLEQARLIYATPGKDASTLERFVGDFKTHKGKPEAIEVVCMDMSKAFIAGAAEHLPAAAVAFDGFHVVQLANRAVDAVRREEARGEHWLKKTRWCWLKDKGRWTPKERDKMDWLPHTRLKTARAWRLKEALRDIYKVRTDALACTLSLKRWLHWAQRSRLAPFKELARTIRQHWSGIVKAFDAAGLHTGYVEAVNSLLQAAKAKARGYGTTDHFI
;
A
#
# COMPACT_ATOMS: atom_id res chain seq x y z
N MET A 1 -7.28 -20.66 -44.32
CA MET A 1 -6.81 -21.60 -43.22
C MET A 1 -6.10 -20.86 -42.12
N GLN A 2 -5.15 -19.98 -42.44
CA GLN A 2 -4.39 -19.20 -41.44
C GLN A 2 -5.29 -18.24 -40.65
N GLU A 3 -6.23 -17.57 -41.31
CA GLU A 3 -7.16 -16.62 -40.72
C GLU A 3 -8.04 -17.28 -39.66
N ALA A 4 -8.53 -18.50 -39.94
CA ALA A 4 -9.36 -19.26 -38.99
C ALA A 4 -8.58 -19.62 -37.71
N LEU A 5 -7.32 -20.01 -37.85
CA LEU A 5 -6.45 -20.28 -36.70
C LEU A 5 -6.29 -19.03 -35.81
N PHE A 6 -6.03 -17.86 -36.41
CA PHE A 6 -5.87 -16.62 -35.65
C PHE A 6 -7.19 -16.08 -35.11
N CYS A 7 -8.35 -16.33 -35.75
CA CYS A 7 -9.65 -16.07 -35.15
C CYS A 7 -9.82 -16.84 -33.83
N GLN A 8 -9.50 -18.13 -33.83
CA GLN A 8 -9.57 -18.98 -32.64
C GLN A 8 -8.55 -18.54 -31.57
N ALA A 9 -7.29 -18.27 -31.97
CA ALA A 9 -6.22 -17.86 -31.06
C ALA A 9 -6.52 -16.51 -30.39
N LEU A 10 -7.19 -15.58 -31.08
CA LEU A 10 -7.62 -14.29 -30.54
C LEU A 10 -8.98 -14.37 -29.78
N GLY A 11 -9.63 -15.55 -29.78
CA GLY A 11 -10.96 -15.73 -29.20
C GLY A 11 -12.05 -14.89 -29.88
N LEU A 12 -11.91 -14.63 -31.18
CA LEU A 12 -12.88 -13.85 -31.93
C LEU A 12 -14.10 -14.69 -32.27
N THR A 13 -15.26 -14.08 -32.05
CA THR A 13 -16.55 -14.65 -32.45
C THR A 13 -17.21 -13.73 -33.48
N SER A 14 -18.00 -14.31 -34.39
CA SER A 14 -18.82 -13.54 -35.35
C SER A 14 -19.57 -12.41 -34.62
N PRO A 15 -19.60 -11.20 -35.18
CA PRO A 15 -19.19 -10.82 -36.55
C PRO A 15 -17.73 -10.32 -36.67
N TRP A 16 -16.89 -10.47 -35.63
CA TRP A 16 -15.45 -10.18 -35.71
C TRP A 16 -14.72 -11.35 -36.37
N ALA A 17 -13.87 -11.05 -37.36
CA ALA A 17 -13.03 -12.06 -38.00
C ALA A 17 -11.68 -11.52 -38.40
N VAL A 18 -10.66 -12.37 -38.48
CA VAL A 18 -9.38 -12.03 -39.11
C VAL A 18 -9.57 -12.13 -40.62
N GLU A 19 -9.33 -11.04 -41.31
CA GLU A 19 -9.41 -10.93 -42.77
C GLU A 19 -8.07 -11.29 -43.43
N ARG A 20 -6.98 -10.85 -42.84
CA ARG A 20 -5.65 -11.00 -43.37
C ARG A 20 -4.60 -11.13 -42.28
N VAL A 21 -3.60 -11.95 -42.56
CA VAL A 21 -2.37 -12.09 -41.75
C VAL A 21 -1.17 -11.71 -42.61
N ALA A 22 -0.31 -10.84 -42.13
CA ALA A 22 0.93 -10.45 -42.81
C ALA A 22 2.13 -10.73 -41.89
N LEU A 23 3.08 -11.52 -42.37
CA LEU A 23 4.32 -11.83 -41.65
C LEU A 23 5.48 -11.09 -42.31
N ASP A 24 6.13 -10.20 -41.55
CA ASP A 24 7.35 -9.53 -41.94
C ASP A 24 8.54 -10.12 -41.16
N VAL A 25 9.27 -11.01 -41.83
CA VAL A 25 10.39 -11.74 -41.22
C VAL A 25 11.57 -10.79 -40.93
N GLU A 26 11.81 -9.82 -41.81
CA GLU A 26 12.93 -8.87 -41.66
C GLU A 26 12.75 -7.98 -40.43
N ARG A 27 11.51 -7.52 -40.19
CA ARG A 27 11.15 -6.71 -39.03
C ARG A 27 10.76 -7.51 -37.80
N SER A 28 10.79 -8.84 -37.89
CA SER A 28 10.32 -9.74 -36.82
C SER A 28 8.91 -9.35 -36.34
N ARG A 29 7.97 -9.17 -37.25
CA ARG A 29 6.63 -8.65 -36.96
C ARG A 29 5.55 -9.47 -37.66
N ILE A 30 4.40 -9.67 -36.99
CA ILE A 30 3.19 -10.22 -37.53
C ILE A 30 2.03 -9.26 -37.34
N ASP A 31 1.32 -8.96 -38.40
CA ASP A 31 0.17 -8.05 -38.42
C ASP A 31 -1.12 -8.83 -38.70
N LEU A 32 -2.08 -8.75 -37.78
CA LEU A 32 -3.38 -9.40 -37.86
C LEU A 32 -4.43 -8.34 -38.14
N TYR A 33 -5.06 -8.41 -39.30
CA TYR A 33 -6.09 -7.45 -39.71
C TYR A 33 -7.47 -8.05 -39.39
N VAL A 34 -8.18 -7.38 -38.46
CA VAL A 34 -9.51 -7.80 -37.98
C VAL A 34 -10.56 -6.87 -38.55
N VAL A 35 -11.66 -7.44 -38.96
CA VAL A 35 -12.81 -6.74 -39.55
C VAL A 35 -14.11 -7.10 -38.85
N TRP A 36 -15.07 -6.18 -38.90
CA TRP A 36 -16.45 -6.41 -38.55
C TRP A 36 -17.22 -6.79 -39.82
N GLN A 37 -17.74 -8.01 -39.91
CA GLN A 37 -18.33 -8.55 -41.14
C GLN A 37 -19.81 -8.22 -41.32
N ALA A 38 -20.50 -7.74 -40.27
CA ALA A 38 -21.92 -7.40 -40.40
C ALA A 38 -22.11 -5.98 -40.97
N ARG A 39 -23.24 -5.77 -41.64
CA ARG A 39 -23.62 -4.48 -42.23
C ARG A 39 -24.18 -3.48 -41.22
N SER A 40 -24.55 -3.93 -40.06
CA SER A 40 -25.07 -3.14 -38.95
C SER A 40 -24.44 -3.59 -37.63
N ALA A 41 -24.65 -2.82 -36.58
CA ALA A 41 -24.18 -3.16 -35.25
C ALA A 41 -25.09 -2.57 -34.16
N PRO A 42 -25.08 -3.11 -32.93
CA PRO A 42 -25.78 -2.48 -31.83
C PRO A 42 -25.09 -1.18 -31.42
N CYS A 43 -25.87 -0.19 -31.00
CA CYS A 43 -25.33 1.08 -30.48
C CYS A 43 -24.65 0.85 -29.15
N PRO A 44 -23.35 1.19 -29.01
CA PRO A 44 -22.63 1.02 -27.74
C PRO A 44 -23.13 1.93 -26.60
N ALA A 45 -23.87 3.00 -26.91
CA ALA A 45 -24.36 3.96 -25.92
C ALA A 45 -25.72 3.57 -25.30
N CYS A 46 -26.68 3.17 -26.15
CA CYS A 46 -28.05 2.88 -25.69
C CYS A 46 -28.52 1.44 -25.92
N GLY A 47 -27.70 0.59 -26.57
CA GLY A 47 -28.03 -0.80 -26.83
C GLY A 47 -29.00 -1.04 -28.01
N ALA A 48 -29.48 0.01 -28.68
CA ALA A 48 -30.36 -0.14 -29.84
C ALA A 48 -29.72 -1.02 -30.91
N ILE A 49 -30.41 -2.11 -31.28
CA ILE A 49 -29.93 -3.11 -32.24
C ILE A 49 -30.01 -2.60 -33.67
N ASP A 50 -29.29 -3.23 -34.58
CA ASP A 50 -29.38 -3.08 -36.03
C ASP A 50 -29.18 -1.64 -36.55
N GLN A 51 -28.23 -0.92 -35.96
CA GLN A 51 -27.90 0.44 -36.35
C GLN A 51 -26.90 0.47 -37.52
N LYS A 52 -27.08 1.43 -38.44
CA LYS A 52 -26.20 1.58 -39.61
C LYS A 52 -24.79 1.97 -39.22
N LEU A 53 -23.80 1.39 -39.89
CA LEU A 53 -22.41 1.82 -39.81
C LEU A 53 -22.26 3.22 -40.47
N HIS A 54 -21.66 4.13 -39.77
CA HIS A 54 -21.45 5.51 -40.23
C HIS A 54 -20.13 5.63 -41.01
N ASP A 55 -19.02 5.29 -40.36
CA ASP A 55 -17.67 5.31 -40.91
C ASP A 55 -16.75 4.35 -40.09
N HIS A 56 -15.46 4.38 -40.38
CA HIS A 56 -14.47 3.55 -39.75
C HIS A 56 -13.30 4.37 -39.26
N ARG A 57 -12.72 3.98 -38.13
CA ARG A 57 -11.47 4.50 -37.60
C ARG A 57 -10.40 3.43 -37.56
N GLN A 58 -9.25 3.70 -38.18
CA GLN A 58 -8.13 2.78 -38.03
C GLN A 58 -7.56 2.81 -36.61
N ARG A 59 -7.43 1.63 -36.03
CA ARG A 59 -6.84 1.39 -34.71
C ARG A 59 -5.91 0.21 -34.77
N SER A 60 -4.87 0.25 -33.90
CA SER A 60 -3.91 -0.84 -33.78
C SER A 60 -3.60 -1.09 -32.32
N TRP A 61 -3.39 -2.33 -31.96
CA TRP A 61 -3.07 -2.78 -30.63
C TRP A 61 -1.89 -3.73 -30.66
N ARG A 62 -0.94 -3.57 -29.77
CA ARG A 62 0.13 -4.53 -29.52
C ARG A 62 -0.48 -5.74 -28.82
N HIS A 63 -0.21 -6.93 -29.35
CA HIS A 63 -0.61 -8.23 -28.78
C HIS A 63 0.59 -8.98 -28.22
N LEU A 64 0.37 -10.11 -27.56
CA LEU A 64 1.46 -11.03 -27.17
C LEU A 64 2.26 -11.45 -28.40
N ASP A 65 3.54 -11.64 -28.21
CA ASP A 65 4.42 -12.11 -29.27
C ASP A 65 3.94 -13.48 -29.79
N PHE A 66 4.04 -13.65 -31.08
CA PHE A 66 3.86 -14.94 -31.73
C PHE A 66 5.23 -15.50 -32.06
N PHE A 67 5.70 -16.44 -31.24
CA PHE A 67 7.10 -16.85 -31.21
C PHE A 67 8.05 -15.64 -31.03
N GLN A 68 9.00 -15.42 -31.95
CA GLN A 68 9.91 -14.27 -31.93
C GLN A 68 9.31 -12.99 -32.54
N PHE A 69 8.13 -13.05 -33.16
CA PHE A 69 7.52 -11.97 -33.88
C PHE A 69 6.64 -11.09 -32.96
N GLU A 70 6.82 -9.77 -33.05
CA GLU A 70 5.91 -8.83 -32.40
C GLU A 70 4.56 -8.87 -33.10
N ALA A 71 3.49 -9.23 -32.38
CA ALA A 71 2.18 -9.28 -32.96
C ALA A 71 1.39 -7.99 -32.77
N HIS A 72 0.76 -7.51 -33.82
CA HIS A 72 -0.10 -6.34 -33.85
C HIS A 72 -1.47 -6.69 -34.41
N VAL A 73 -2.53 -6.26 -33.71
CA VAL A 73 -3.91 -6.37 -34.18
C VAL A 73 -4.32 -5.02 -34.76
N HIS A 74 -4.75 -5.01 -36.01
CA HIS A 74 -5.25 -3.84 -36.73
C HIS A 74 -6.73 -4.01 -37.00
N CYS A 75 -7.49 -2.93 -36.89
CA CYS A 75 -8.90 -2.95 -37.22
C CYS A 75 -9.34 -1.60 -37.79
N GLN A 76 -10.10 -1.63 -38.89
CA GLN A 76 -10.94 -0.52 -39.31
C GLN A 76 -12.20 -0.56 -38.44
N LEU A 77 -12.11 0.09 -37.28
CA LEU A 77 -13.11 0.00 -36.22
C LEU A 77 -14.36 0.81 -36.58
N PRO A 78 -15.53 0.16 -36.75
CA PRO A 78 -16.74 0.86 -37.17
C PRO A 78 -17.24 1.85 -36.11
N ARG A 79 -17.80 2.95 -36.57
CA ARG A 79 -18.67 3.83 -35.80
C ARG A 79 -20.12 3.67 -36.25
N VAL A 80 -21.02 3.73 -35.29
CA VAL A 80 -22.48 3.54 -35.51
C VAL A 80 -23.16 4.90 -35.36
N ALA A 81 -23.99 5.28 -36.34
CA ALA A 81 -24.93 6.39 -36.20
C ALA A 81 -26.25 5.82 -35.67
N CYS A 82 -26.59 6.10 -34.43
CA CYS A 82 -27.75 5.55 -33.77
C CYS A 82 -29.01 6.39 -34.05
N SER A 83 -30.03 5.78 -34.61
CA SER A 83 -31.35 6.42 -34.81
C SER A 83 -32.13 6.61 -33.50
N GLY A 84 -31.84 5.81 -32.47
CA GLY A 84 -32.55 5.86 -31.18
C GLY A 84 -32.06 6.96 -30.25
N CYS A 85 -30.72 7.18 -30.14
CA CYS A 85 -30.17 8.19 -29.25
C CYS A 85 -29.44 9.34 -29.98
N GLY A 86 -29.36 9.33 -31.32
CA GLY A 86 -28.71 10.34 -32.13
C GLY A 86 -27.18 10.35 -32.08
N ALA A 87 -26.56 9.51 -31.24
CA ALA A 87 -25.13 9.53 -31.04
C ALA A 87 -24.37 8.77 -32.13
N ILE A 88 -23.18 9.29 -32.50
CA ILE A 88 -22.22 8.54 -33.31
C ILE A 88 -21.16 7.98 -32.38
N THR A 89 -21.17 6.67 -32.19
CA THR A 89 -20.31 5.98 -31.23
C THR A 89 -19.47 4.89 -31.88
N GLN A 90 -18.26 4.68 -31.39
CA GLN A 90 -17.34 3.66 -31.85
C GLN A 90 -17.65 2.31 -31.20
N LEU A 91 -17.65 1.21 -31.96
CA LEU A 91 -17.82 -0.12 -31.42
C LEU A 91 -16.75 -0.46 -30.39
N LYS A 92 -17.14 -1.19 -29.37
CA LYS A 92 -16.21 -1.79 -28.41
C LYS A 92 -15.63 -3.07 -29.00
N VAL A 93 -14.32 -3.26 -28.83
CA VAL A 93 -13.64 -4.47 -29.26
C VAL A 93 -13.52 -5.46 -28.08
N PRO A 94 -13.64 -6.77 -28.31
CA PRO A 94 -13.53 -7.75 -27.23
C PRO A 94 -12.09 -7.99 -26.74
N TRP A 95 -11.08 -7.65 -27.54
CA TRP A 95 -9.67 -7.94 -27.25
C TRP A 95 -8.92 -6.82 -26.56
N ALA A 96 -9.48 -5.64 -26.36
CA ALA A 96 -8.80 -4.49 -25.77
C ALA A 96 -9.73 -3.64 -24.92
N ARG A 97 -9.18 -3.06 -23.88
CA ARG A 97 -9.83 -2.05 -23.05
C ARG A 97 -9.95 -0.74 -23.82
N GLU A 98 -11.00 0.01 -23.57
CA GLU A 98 -11.19 1.33 -24.15
C GLU A 98 -10.00 2.26 -23.81
N GLY A 99 -9.51 2.98 -24.81
CA GLY A 99 -8.33 3.85 -24.70
C GLY A 99 -6.97 3.13 -24.67
N SER A 100 -6.92 1.81 -24.53
CA SER A 100 -5.67 1.04 -24.55
C SER A 100 -5.10 0.93 -25.97
N ARG A 101 -3.76 0.84 -26.05
CA ARG A 101 -3.01 0.44 -27.23
C ARG A 101 -2.53 -1.01 -27.18
N PHE A 102 -2.97 -1.75 -26.17
CA PHE A 102 -2.60 -3.13 -25.90
C PHE A 102 -3.83 -4.01 -25.82
N THR A 103 -3.67 -5.25 -26.20
CA THR A 103 -4.73 -6.23 -25.97
C THR A 103 -4.81 -6.64 -24.50
N LEU A 104 -5.96 -7.15 -24.07
CA LEU A 104 -6.16 -7.62 -22.68
C LEU A 104 -5.13 -8.68 -22.25
N LEU A 105 -4.75 -9.58 -23.17
CA LEU A 105 -3.74 -10.60 -22.89
C LEU A 105 -2.36 -10.00 -22.70
N PHE A 106 -1.99 -8.98 -23.49
CA PHE A 106 -0.72 -8.26 -23.32
C PHE A 106 -0.70 -7.51 -21.98
N GLU A 107 -1.80 -6.81 -21.62
CA GLU A 107 -1.92 -6.15 -20.32
C GLU A 107 -1.82 -7.15 -19.17
N ALA A 108 -2.48 -8.31 -19.26
CA ALA A 108 -2.42 -9.34 -18.23
C ALA A 108 -1.00 -9.88 -18.02
N LEU A 109 -0.26 -10.16 -19.10
CA LEU A 109 1.14 -10.58 -19.01
C LEU A 109 2.01 -9.46 -18.40
N GLY A 110 1.80 -8.20 -18.84
CA GLY A 110 2.52 -7.05 -18.28
C GLY A 110 2.34 -6.89 -16.78
N LEU A 111 1.11 -7.01 -16.29
CA LEU A 111 0.79 -6.96 -14.86
C LEU A 111 1.41 -8.14 -14.09
N THR A 112 1.35 -9.36 -14.68
CA THR A 112 1.95 -10.55 -14.07
C THR A 112 3.46 -10.40 -13.89
N LEU A 113 4.16 -9.92 -14.92
CA LEU A 113 5.60 -9.67 -14.85
C LEU A 113 5.95 -8.54 -13.88
N ALA A 114 5.16 -7.46 -13.86
CA ALA A 114 5.39 -6.32 -12.96
C ALA A 114 5.26 -6.70 -11.48
N ARG A 115 4.49 -7.74 -11.14
CA ARG A 115 4.45 -8.30 -9.79
C ARG A 115 5.76 -8.99 -9.39
N GLU A 116 6.52 -9.49 -10.36
CA GLU A 116 7.71 -10.32 -10.12
C GLU A 116 9.02 -9.58 -10.30
N MET A 117 9.07 -8.50 -11.09
CA MET A 117 10.29 -7.78 -11.40
C MET A 117 10.07 -6.28 -11.63
N PRO A 118 11.15 -5.46 -11.65
CA PRO A 118 11.05 -4.02 -11.94
C PRO A 118 10.37 -3.74 -13.29
N VAL A 119 9.50 -2.72 -13.34
CA VAL A 119 8.73 -2.33 -14.55
C VAL A 119 9.64 -2.11 -15.76
N ALA A 120 10.81 -1.49 -15.57
CA ALA A 120 11.78 -1.32 -16.66
C ALA A 120 12.32 -2.66 -17.21
N ALA A 121 12.41 -3.70 -16.38
CA ALA A 121 12.78 -5.05 -16.84
C ALA A 121 11.62 -5.71 -17.61
N CYS A 122 10.39 -5.56 -17.10
CA CYS A 122 9.17 -6.01 -17.80
C CYS A 122 9.06 -5.37 -19.18
N ALA A 123 9.26 -4.04 -19.25
CA ALA A 123 9.19 -3.29 -20.50
C ALA A 123 10.20 -3.79 -21.55
N ARG A 124 11.43 -4.13 -21.14
CA ARG A 124 12.42 -4.73 -22.03
C ARG A 124 12.01 -6.12 -22.54
N ILE A 125 11.46 -6.96 -21.65
CA ILE A 125 10.98 -8.31 -22.03
C ILE A 125 9.81 -8.20 -23.00
N LEU A 126 8.87 -7.30 -22.71
CA LEU A 126 7.68 -7.07 -23.53
C LEU A 126 7.94 -6.23 -24.78
N ARG A 127 9.15 -5.74 -24.96
CA ARG A 127 9.55 -4.85 -26.08
C ARG A 127 8.62 -3.64 -26.22
N CYS A 128 8.32 -2.97 -25.08
CA CYS A 128 7.48 -1.77 -25.04
C CYS A 128 8.13 -0.67 -24.19
N ALA A 129 7.63 0.55 -24.28
CA ALA A 129 8.07 1.64 -23.43
C ALA A 129 7.59 1.45 -21.98
N ASP A 130 8.46 1.71 -21.00
CA ASP A 130 8.14 1.61 -19.58
C ASP A 130 6.97 2.51 -19.16
N ASN A 131 6.92 3.74 -19.67
CA ASN A 131 5.79 4.66 -19.46
C ASN A 131 4.44 4.12 -19.99
N ALA A 132 4.47 3.26 -21.01
CA ALA A 132 3.27 2.63 -21.51
C ALA A 132 2.77 1.54 -20.53
N LEU A 133 3.70 0.81 -19.95
CA LEU A 133 3.39 -0.21 -18.93
C LEU A 133 2.90 0.44 -17.63
N TRP A 134 3.51 1.56 -17.19
CA TRP A 134 3.02 2.34 -16.05
C TRP A 134 1.58 2.79 -16.25
N ARG A 135 1.24 3.35 -17.42
CA ARG A 135 -0.15 3.75 -17.74
C ARG A 135 -1.14 2.59 -17.68
N GLN A 136 -0.69 1.36 -18.00
CA GLN A 136 -1.54 0.18 -17.84
C GLN A 136 -1.76 -0.15 -16.36
N ILE A 137 -0.68 -0.17 -15.57
CA ILE A 137 -0.74 -0.42 -14.13
C ILE A 137 -1.71 0.58 -13.49
N ASP A 138 -1.52 1.88 -13.73
CA ASP A 138 -2.38 2.95 -13.19
C ASP A 138 -3.84 2.74 -13.58
N ALA A 139 -4.11 2.44 -14.86
CA ALA A 139 -5.49 2.23 -15.32
C ALA A 139 -6.16 1.02 -14.64
N HIS A 140 -5.41 -0.04 -14.34
CA HIS A 140 -5.93 -1.21 -13.62
C HIS A 140 -6.12 -0.91 -12.13
N VAL A 141 -5.20 -0.20 -11.50
CA VAL A 141 -5.32 0.25 -10.11
C VAL A 141 -6.54 1.15 -9.94
N GLN A 142 -6.69 2.18 -10.78
CA GLN A 142 -7.84 3.08 -10.72
C GLN A 142 -9.18 2.36 -10.91
N ARG A 143 -9.23 1.38 -11.82
CA ARG A 143 -10.44 0.56 -12.03
C ARG A 143 -10.75 -0.30 -10.78
N ALA A 144 -9.75 -0.91 -10.18
CA ALA A 144 -9.92 -1.70 -8.96
C ALA A 144 -10.42 -0.81 -7.81
N ARG A 145 -9.78 0.35 -7.62
CA ARG A 145 -10.18 1.31 -6.59
C ARG A 145 -11.61 1.82 -6.79
N ALA A 146 -12.02 2.11 -8.03
CA ALA A 146 -13.38 2.57 -8.32
C ALA A 146 -14.49 1.57 -7.91
N GLN A 147 -14.13 0.30 -7.69
CA GLN A 147 -15.06 -0.75 -7.22
C GLN A 147 -15.03 -0.90 -5.69
N GLU A 148 -14.08 -0.28 -5.01
CA GLU A 148 -13.97 -0.33 -3.56
C GLU A 148 -15.13 0.40 -2.87
N SER A 149 -15.50 -0.11 -1.69
CA SER A 149 -16.48 0.55 -0.83
C SER A 149 -15.98 0.56 0.60
N TYR A 150 -15.97 1.75 1.20
CA TYR A 150 -15.55 1.97 2.58
C TYR A 150 -16.73 2.24 3.51
N ALA A 151 -17.96 1.92 3.08
CA ALA A 151 -19.19 2.19 3.84
C ALA A 151 -19.25 1.51 5.22
N ARG A 152 -18.45 0.46 5.43
CA ARG A 152 -18.41 -0.31 6.68
C ARG A 152 -17.14 -0.09 7.49
N VAL A 153 -16.27 0.80 7.06
CA VAL A 153 -15.01 1.07 7.78
C VAL A 153 -15.30 1.99 8.95
N ILE A 154 -15.08 1.49 10.14
CA ILE A 154 -15.30 2.21 11.41
C ILE A 154 -14.04 2.33 12.27
N VAL A 155 -13.01 1.52 11.99
CA VAL A 155 -11.73 1.54 12.70
C VAL A 155 -10.59 1.64 11.73
N ILE A 156 -9.81 2.71 11.83
CA ILE A 156 -8.68 2.94 10.93
C ILE A 156 -7.35 3.01 11.68
N GLY A 157 -6.29 2.57 10.99
CA GLY A 157 -4.90 2.74 11.40
C GLY A 157 -4.20 3.72 10.47
N ILE A 158 -3.44 4.65 11.01
CA ILE A 158 -2.63 5.60 10.25
C ILE A 158 -1.16 5.38 10.61
N ASP A 159 -0.33 5.21 9.58
CA ASP A 159 1.12 5.05 9.75
C ASP A 159 1.87 5.72 8.61
N GLU A 160 3.17 5.89 8.77
CA GLU A 160 4.04 6.46 7.75
C GLU A 160 5.16 5.48 7.36
N THR A 161 5.51 5.48 6.08
CA THR A 161 6.67 4.73 5.59
C THR A 161 7.52 5.58 4.64
N SER A 162 8.84 5.32 4.62
CA SER A 162 9.76 6.05 3.74
C SER A 162 9.65 5.56 2.30
N CYS A 163 9.38 6.45 1.36
CA CYS A 163 9.35 6.15 -0.07
C CYS A 163 10.68 6.37 -0.78
N ALA A 164 11.56 7.26 -0.28
CA ALA A 164 12.89 7.52 -0.83
C ALA A 164 13.91 7.81 0.27
N LYS A 165 15.20 7.90 -0.09
CA LYS A 165 16.25 8.40 0.81
C LYS A 165 15.98 9.87 1.16
N GLY A 166 16.30 10.28 2.38
CA GLY A 166 15.97 11.60 2.91
C GLY A 166 14.66 11.57 3.70
N GLN A 167 13.95 12.72 3.72
CA GLN A 167 12.69 12.86 4.48
C GLN A 167 11.45 12.72 3.56
N HIS A 168 11.48 11.77 2.64
CA HIS A 168 10.36 11.48 1.75
C HIS A 168 9.52 10.35 2.35
N TYR A 169 8.32 10.71 2.79
CA TYR A 169 7.37 9.79 3.42
C TYR A 169 6.06 9.73 2.65
N ILE A 170 5.37 8.62 2.79
CA ILE A 170 3.96 8.47 2.45
C ILE A 170 3.19 8.11 3.71
N THR A 171 1.97 8.63 3.81
CA THR A 171 1.01 8.25 4.83
C THR A 171 0.15 7.12 4.29
N LEU A 172 -0.04 6.11 5.11
CA LEU A 172 -0.85 4.92 4.84
C LEU A 172 -2.05 4.91 5.77
N VAL A 173 -3.22 4.61 5.23
CA VAL A 173 -4.44 4.42 6.03
C VAL A 173 -4.96 3.02 5.82
N HIS A 174 -5.20 2.32 6.92
CA HIS A 174 -5.60 0.93 6.96
C HIS A 174 -6.99 0.79 7.58
N ASP A 175 -7.81 -0.10 7.04
CA ASP A 175 -8.95 -0.68 7.71
C ASP A 175 -8.43 -1.78 8.65
N LEU A 176 -8.49 -1.55 9.96
CA LEU A 176 -7.92 -2.47 10.95
C LEU A 176 -8.80 -3.70 11.22
N GLU A 177 -10.09 -3.63 10.90
CA GLU A 177 -10.99 -4.77 11.07
C GLU A 177 -10.82 -5.79 9.94
N GLN A 178 -10.71 -5.31 8.70
CA GLN A 178 -10.54 -6.16 7.52
C GLN A 178 -9.07 -6.42 7.17
N ALA A 179 -8.14 -5.84 7.93
CA ALA A 179 -6.70 -5.95 7.71
C ALA A 179 -6.33 -5.64 6.24
N ARG A 180 -6.69 -4.46 5.74
CA ARG A 180 -6.38 -4.00 4.37
C ARG A 180 -5.91 -2.56 4.34
N LEU A 181 -5.02 -2.26 3.40
CA LEU A 181 -4.66 -0.89 3.07
C LEU A 181 -5.79 -0.27 2.23
N ILE A 182 -6.32 0.87 2.64
CA ILE A 182 -7.43 1.55 1.95
C ILE A 182 -7.00 2.85 1.27
N TYR A 183 -5.92 3.48 1.74
CA TYR A 183 -5.44 4.72 1.16
C TYR A 183 -3.94 4.90 1.37
N ALA A 184 -3.28 5.55 0.41
CA ALA A 184 -1.90 5.98 0.51
C ALA A 184 -1.75 7.37 -0.14
N THR A 185 -0.92 8.25 0.44
CA THR A 185 -0.70 9.60 -0.08
C THR A 185 0.69 10.11 0.27
N PRO A 186 1.32 10.95 -0.58
CA PRO A 186 2.59 11.59 -0.24
C PRO A 186 2.47 12.49 0.98
N GLY A 187 3.53 12.55 1.78
CA GLY A 187 3.62 13.42 2.95
C GLY A 187 3.36 12.71 4.27
N LYS A 188 3.45 13.47 5.37
CA LYS A 188 3.20 13.05 6.75
C LYS A 188 2.68 14.21 7.61
N ASP A 189 2.01 15.16 7.01
CA ASP A 189 1.43 16.34 7.65
C ASP A 189 -0.09 16.20 7.82
N ALA A 190 -0.71 17.18 8.47
CA ALA A 190 -2.15 17.16 8.72
C ALA A 190 -2.99 17.10 7.43
N SER A 191 -2.51 17.67 6.31
CA SER A 191 -3.21 17.67 5.03
C SER A 191 -3.36 16.27 4.42
N THR A 192 -2.56 15.29 4.88
CA THR A 192 -2.72 13.89 4.45
C THR A 192 -4.07 13.32 4.87
N LEU A 193 -4.58 13.74 6.02
CA LEU A 193 -5.89 13.30 6.53
C LEU A 193 -7.05 14.00 5.79
N GLU A 194 -6.89 15.25 5.40
CA GLU A 194 -7.85 15.95 4.54
C GLU A 194 -8.02 15.20 3.20
N ARG A 195 -6.90 14.88 2.54
CA ARG A 195 -6.90 14.10 1.29
C ARG A 195 -7.51 12.71 1.47
N PHE A 196 -7.19 12.03 2.57
CA PHE A 196 -7.81 10.76 2.92
C PHE A 196 -9.33 10.88 3.05
N VAL A 197 -9.83 11.85 3.81
CA VAL A 197 -11.27 12.04 4.01
C VAL A 197 -11.98 12.37 2.70
N GLY A 198 -11.34 13.14 1.81
CA GLY A 198 -11.83 13.38 0.46
C GLY A 198 -12.01 12.09 -0.33
N ASP A 199 -10.97 11.26 -0.41
CA ASP A 199 -10.99 9.95 -1.09
C ASP A 199 -11.98 8.97 -0.44
N PHE A 200 -12.01 8.93 0.89
CA PHE A 200 -12.89 8.06 1.68
C PHE A 200 -14.38 8.28 1.35
N LYS A 201 -14.80 9.55 1.22
CA LYS A 201 -16.15 9.92 0.81
C LYS A 201 -16.49 9.49 -0.60
N THR A 202 -15.55 9.56 -1.55
CA THR A 202 -15.77 9.12 -2.94
C THR A 202 -16.03 7.62 -3.02
N HIS A 203 -15.50 6.84 -2.05
CA HIS A 203 -15.70 5.40 -1.91
C HIS A 203 -16.82 5.04 -0.91
N LYS A 204 -17.81 5.94 -0.71
CA LYS A 204 -18.98 5.75 0.16
C LYS A 204 -18.64 5.64 1.66
N GLY A 205 -17.43 5.99 2.07
CA GLY A 205 -17.06 6.08 3.46
C GLY A 205 -17.69 7.30 4.15
N LYS A 206 -18.00 7.17 5.42
CA LYS A 206 -18.59 8.22 6.26
C LYS A 206 -17.60 8.58 7.37
N PRO A 207 -16.90 9.73 7.30
CA PRO A 207 -15.93 10.14 8.32
C PRO A 207 -16.51 10.16 9.73
N GLU A 208 -17.78 10.53 9.87
CA GLU A 208 -18.51 10.56 11.12
C GLU A 208 -18.82 9.17 11.71
N ALA A 209 -18.71 8.11 10.90
CA ALA A 209 -18.88 6.73 11.34
C ALA A 209 -17.58 6.11 11.85
N ILE A 210 -16.43 6.79 11.69
CA ILE A 210 -15.15 6.29 12.21
C ILE A 210 -15.15 6.45 13.73
N GLU A 211 -15.13 5.34 14.43
CA GLU A 211 -15.16 5.27 15.90
C GLU A 211 -13.77 5.40 16.51
N VAL A 212 -12.76 4.78 15.88
CA VAL A 212 -11.38 4.73 16.40
C VAL A 212 -10.37 5.01 15.29
N VAL A 213 -9.43 5.89 15.60
CA VAL A 213 -8.23 6.14 14.79
C VAL A 213 -7.01 5.70 15.59
N CYS A 214 -6.34 4.65 15.13
CA CYS A 214 -5.07 4.18 15.70
C CYS A 214 -3.90 4.82 14.94
N MET A 215 -2.99 5.51 15.64
CA MET A 215 -1.85 6.21 15.03
C MET A 215 -0.68 6.35 16.00
N ASP A 216 0.45 6.89 15.52
CA ASP A 216 1.52 7.33 16.38
C ASP A 216 1.18 8.65 17.11
N MET A 217 2.04 9.07 18.02
CA MET A 217 1.87 10.33 18.77
C MET A 217 2.38 11.56 17.98
N SER A 218 2.29 11.54 16.64
CA SER A 218 2.65 12.66 15.78
C SER A 218 1.70 13.84 16.00
N LYS A 219 2.25 15.02 16.23
CA LYS A 219 1.43 16.24 16.38
C LYS A 219 0.60 16.53 15.14
N ALA A 220 1.15 16.24 13.94
CA ALA A 220 0.48 16.46 12.68
C ALA A 220 -0.74 15.55 12.53
N PHE A 221 -0.60 14.27 12.83
CA PHE A 221 -1.73 13.33 12.77
C PHE A 221 -2.79 13.61 13.84
N ILE A 222 -2.36 13.98 15.06
CA ILE A 222 -3.29 14.37 16.14
C ILE A 222 -4.12 15.59 15.71
N ALA A 223 -3.48 16.63 15.14
CA ALA A 223 -4.17 17.82 14.65
C ALA A 223 -5.12 17.48 13.49
N GLY A 224 -4.65 16.73 12.49
CA GLY A 224 -5.47 16.33 11.36
C GLY A 224 -6.66 15.45 11.76
N ALA A 225 -6.48 14.53 12.72
CA ALA A 225 -7.59 13.71 13.22
C ALA A 225 -8.62 14.56 13.98
N ALA A 226 -8.19 15.52 14.81
CA ALA A 226 -9.10 16.44 15.52
C ALA A 226 -9.90 17.32 14.55
N GLU A 227 -9.32 17.72 13.42
CA GLU A 227 -9.96 18.57 12.42
C GLU A 227 -10.90 17.79 11.49
N HIS A 228 -10.43 16.65 10.96
CA HIS A 228 -11.13 15.94 9.88
C HIS A 228 -11.92 14.71 10.33
N LEU A 229 -11.65 14.19 11.55
CA LEU A 229 -12.31 13.01 12.14
C LEU A 229 -12.70 13.30 13.62
N PRO A 230 -13.41 14.40 13.91
CA PRO A 230 -13.64 14.85 15.28
C PRO A 230 -14.51 13.89 16.12
N ALA A 231 -15.28 13.02 15.49
CA ALA A 231 -16.10 12.00 16.17
C ALA A 231 -15.26 10.78 16.62
N ALA A 232 -14.09 10.57 16.03
CA ALA A 232 -13.28 9.39 16.28
C ALA A 232 -12.47 9.50 17.58
N ALA A 233 -12.43 8.42 18.34
CA ALA A 233 -11.53 8.32 19.48
C ALA A 233 -10.10 8.00 19.00
N VAL A 234 -9.13 8.82 19.41
CA VAL A 234 -7.72 8.58 19.11
C VAL A 234 -7.17 7.49 20.02
N ALA A 235 -6.56 6.46 19.44
CA ALA A 235 -5.80 5.43 20.12
C ALA A 235 -4.33 5.47 19.67
N PHE A 236 -3.38 5.45 20.61
CA PHE A 236 -1.96 5.45 20.25
C PHE A 236 -1.40 4.03 20.22
N ASP A 237 -0.71 3.70 19.13
CA ASP A 237 -0.09 2.39 18.97
C ASP A 237 0.98 2.12 20.04
N GLY A 238 0.81 1.03 20.76
CA GLY A 238 1.72 0.59 21.81
C GLY A 238 3.14 0.29 21.32
N PHE A 239 3.31 -0.06 20.04
CA PHE A 239 4.63 -0.22 19.44
C PHE A 239 5.45 1.07 19.51
N HIS A 240 4.86 2.20 19.17
CA HIS A 240 5.52 3.51 19.24
C HIS A 240 5.86 3.91 20.67
N VAL A 241 5.01 3.57 21.66
CA VAL A 241 5.30 3.81 23.08
C VAL A 241 6.52 2.99 23.53
N VAL A 242 6.57 1.70 23.15
CA VAL A 242 7.72 0.84 23.46
C VAL A 242 8.98 1.28 22.72
N GLN A 243 8.84 1.82 21.50
CA GLN A 243 9.97 2.39 20.74
C GLN A 243 10.57 3.61 21.47
N LEU A 244 9.73 4.47 22.07
CA LEU A 244 10.22 5.58 22.91
C LEU A 244 11.02 5.06 24.13
N ALA A 245 10.57 3.97 24.76
CA ALA A 245 11.31 3.34 25.84
C ALA A 245 12.66 2.77 25.37
N ASN A 246 12.73 2.18 24.17
CA ASN A 246 13.98 1.75 23.56
C ASN A 246 14.96 2.93 23.37
N ARG A 247 14.46 4.09 22.88
CA ARG A 247 15.26 5.31 22.72
C ARG A 247 15.76 5.81 24.09
N ALA A 248 14.92 5.76 25.12
CA ALA A 248 15.31 6.14 26.48
C ALA A 248 16.40 5.21 27.06
N VAL A 249 16.31 3.89 26.87
CA VAL A 249 17.37 2.94 27.26
C VAL A 249 18.67 3.25 26.52
N ASP A 250 18.65 3.48 25.21
CA ASP A 250 19.86 3.75 24.43
C ASP A 250 20.51 5.09 24.82
N ALA A 251 19.71 6.09 25.19
CA ALA A 251 20.20 7.37 25.70
C ALA A 251 20.96 7.18 27.03
N VAL A 252 20.38 6.46 28.00
CA VAL A 252 21.02 6.12 29.27
C VAL A 252 22.30 5.32 29.05
N ARG A 253 22.26 4.31 28.19
CA ARG A 253 23.43 3.48 27.86
C ARG A 253 24.56 4.30 27.26
N ARG A 254 24.26 5.20 26.31
CA ARG A 254 25.27 6.05 25.67
C ARG A 254 25.94 7.02 26.65
N GLU A 255 25.18 7.55 27.59
CA GLU A 255 25.70 8.39 28.65
C GLU A 255 26.62 7.59 29.58
N GLU A 256 26.15 6.43 30.06
CA GLU A 256 26.94 5.60 30.99
C GLU A 256 28.18 4.97 30.34
N ALA A 257 28.12 4.65 29.05
CA ALA A 257 29.24 4.10 28.27
C ALA A 257 30.44 5.07 28.13
N ARG A 258 30.31 6.33 28.54
CA ARG A 258 31.45 7.27 28.62
C ARG A 258 32.39 6.92 29.74
N GLY A 259 31.84 6.45 30.87
CA GLY A 259 32.65 5.97 32.03
C GLY A 259 32.86 4.44 31.98
N GLU A 260 31.90 3.70 31.53
CA GLU A 260 31.86 2.22 31.49
C GLU A 260 32.11 1.71 30.06
N HIS A 261 33.37 1.68 29.63
CA HIS A 261 33.72 1.38 28.22
C HIS A 261 33.24 0.02 27.71
N TRP A 262 33.06 -0.96 28.58
CA TRP A 262 32.55 -2.28 28.22
C TRP A 262 31.06 -2.30 27.81
N LEU A 263 30.28 -1.24 28.10
CA LEU A 263 28.96 -1.02 27.56
C LEU A 263 28.95 -0.72 26.05
N LYS A 264 30.11 -0.36 25.49
CA LYS A 264 30.28 -0.23 24.03
C LYS A 264 29.99 -1.59 23.40
N LYS A 265 29.30 -1.58 22.24
CA LYS A 265 28.88 -2.79 21.48
C LYS A 265 27.82 -3.67 22.19
N THR A 266 27.18 -3.20 23.28
CA THR A 266 26.09 -3.93 23.95
C THR A 266 24.69 -3.42 23.58
N ARG A 267 24.58 -2.47 22.64
CA ARG A 267 23.31 -1.81 22.26
C ARG A 267 22.19 -2.82 22.06
N TRP A 268 22.43 -3.83 21.25
CA TRP A 268 21.41 -4.79 20.85
C TRP A 268 21.02 -5.76 21.97
N CYS A 269 21.87 -6.00 22.95
CA CYS A 269 21.50 -6.74 24.16
C CYS A 269 20.33 -6.09 24.90
N TRP A 270 20.31 -4.76 24.96
CA TRP A 270 19.33 -3.97 25.70
C TRP A 270 18.05 -3.68 24.91
N LEU A 271 18.15 -3.59 23.57
CA LEU A 271 17.05 -3.13 22.72
C LEU A 271 16.24 -4.28 22.07
N LYS A 272 16.90 -5.40 21.76
CA LYS A 272 16.22 -6.57 21.19
C LYS A 272 15.24 -7.22 22.16
N ASP A 273 14.25 -7.88 21.61
CA ASP A 273 13.43 -8.85 22.35
C ASP A 273 14.28 -10.04 22.80
N LYS A 274 13.97 -10.57 23.99
CA LYS A 274 14.67 -11.74 24.55
C LYS A 274 14.70 -12.95 23.60
N GLY A 275 13.61 -13.16 22.84
CA GLY A 275 13.52 -14.24 21.86
C GLY A 275 14.43 -14.07 20.65
N ARG A 276 14.95 -12.85 20.42
CA ARG A 276 15.86 -12.53 19.28
C ARG A 276 17.32 -12.37 19.68
N TRP A 277 17.69 -12.72 20.92
CA TRP A 277 19.08 -12.69 21.35
C TRP A 277 19.86 -13.83 20.72
N THR A 278 21.07 -13.51 20.24
CA THR A 278 22.08 -14.49 19.91
C THR A 278 22.58 -15.19 21.18
N PRO A 279 23.21 -16.38 21.13
CA PRO A 279 23.79 -17.01 22.30
C PRO A 279 24.71 -16.07 23.10
N LYS A 280 25.60 -15.35 22.42
CA LYS A 280 26.52 -14.36 23.04
C LYS A 280 25.79 -13.19 23.72
N GLU A 281 24.65 -12.76 23.18
CA GLU A 281 23.83 -11.71 23.80
C GLU A 281 23.09 -12.28 25.02
N ARG A 282 22.64 -13.52 24.96
CA ARG A 282 21.95 -14.22 26.06
C ARG A 282 22.90 -14.35 27.25
N ASP A 283 24.11 -14.89 27.07
CA ASP A 283 25.10 -15.02 28.12
C ASP A 283 25.39 -13.68 28.83
N LYS A 284 25.44 -12.57 28.07
CA LYS A 284 25.60 -11.24 28.66
C LYS A 284 24.36 -10.82 29.46
N MET A 285 23.16 -11.11 28.96
CA MET A 285 21.90 -10.67 29.57
C MET A 285 21.49 -11.54 30.76
N ASP A 286 22.20 -12.64 31.07
CA ASP A 286 22.00 -13.43 32.29
C ASP A 286 22.49 -12.67 33.54
N TRP A 287 23.51 -11.85 33.42
CA TRP A 287 24.08 -11.11 34.56
C TRP A 287 23.95 -9.58 34.48
N LEU A 288 24.01 -8.99 33.28
CA LEU A 288 23.95 -7.53 33.09
C LEU A 288 22.75 -6.84 33.77
N PRO A 289 21.51 -7.38 33.70
CA PRO A 289 20.35 -6.76 34.35
C PRO A 289 20.43 -6.73 35.87
N HIS A 290 21.26 -7.57 36.48
CA HIS A 290 21.44 -7.66 37.93
C HIS A 290 22.53 -6.69 38.47
N THR A 291 23.21 -5.98 37.60
CA THR A 291 24.21 -4.97 37.98
C THR A 291 23.58 -3.69 38.53
N ARG A 292 24.39 -2.85 39.17
CA ARG A 292 23.98 -1.51 39.64
C ARG A 292 23.96 -0.43 38.54
N LEU A 293 24.19 -0.81 37.30
CA LEU A 293 24.21 0.10 36.16
C LEU A 293 22.91 0.88 36.01
N LYS A 294 23.01 2.13 35.59
CA LYS A 294 21.86 2.95 35.16
C LYS A 294 21.16 2.31 33.95
N THR A 295 21.93 1.74 33.03
CA THR A 295 21.42 1.01 31.86
C THR A 295 20.59 -0.22 32.26
N ALA A 296 21.01 -0.98 33.27
CA ALA A 296 20.24 -2.12 33.78
C ALA A 296 18.89 -1.69 34.38
N ARG A 297 18.88 -0.56 35.12
CA ARG A 297 17.63 0.03 35.64
C ARG A 297 16.71 0.49 34.51
N ALA A 298 17.27 1.17 33.50
CA ALA A 298 16.56 1.61 32.32
C ALA A 298 15.92 0.44 31.56
N TRP A 299 16.68 -0.64 31.39
CA TRP A 299 16.21 -1.85 30.74
C TRP A 299 15.03 -2.50 31.49
N ARG A 300 15.10 -2.61 32.81
CA ARG A 300 14.00 -3.13 33.65
C ARG A 300 12.73 -2.29 33.51
N LEU A 301 12.84 -0.96 33.47
CA LEU A 301 11.72 -0.06 33.20
C LEU A 301 11.11 -0.29 31.82
N LYS A 302 11.95 -0.47 30.79
CA LYS A 302 11.49 -0.78 29.42
C LYS A 302 10.77 -2.12 29.38
N GLU A 303 11.32 -3.17 29.96
CA GLU A 303 10.71 -4.49 29.94
C GLU A 303 9.34 -4.48 30.67
N ALA A 304 9.27 -3.84 31.84
CA ALA A 304 8.02 -3.70 32.57
C ALA A 304 6.94 -2.94 31.75
N LEU A 305 7.34 -1.88 31.03
CA LEU A 305 6.42 -1.18 30.13
C LEU A 305 5.95 -2.11 28.99
N ARG A 306 6.88 -2.84 28.39
CA ARG A 306 6.57 -3.78 27.31
C ARG A 306 5.64 -4.91 27.76
N ASP A 307 5.82 -5.41 28.97
CA ASP A 307 4.96 -6.45 29.53
C ASP A 307 3.52 -5.98 29.71
N ILE A 308 3.28 -4.70 30.06
CA ILE A 308 1.93 -4.12 30.10
C ILE A 308 1.25 -4.23 28.72
N TYR A 309 1.97 -3.99 27.63
CA TYR A 309 1.44 -4.10 26.27
C TYR A 309 1.33 -5.54 25.75
N LYS A 310 2.04 -6.50 26.36
CA LYS A 310 1.93 -7.92 26.01
C LYS A 310 0.68 -8.58 26.60
N VAL A 311 0.30 -8.20 27.82
CA VAL A 311 -0.82 -8.78 28.57
C VAL A 311 -2.09 -7.96 28.32
N ARG A 312 -2.56 -7.90 27.08
CA ARG A 312 -3.72 -7.08 26.68
C ARG A 312 -5.09 -7.68 27.05
N THR A 313 -5.18 -8.55 28.03
CA THR A 313 -6.45 -9.25 28.34
C THR A 313 -7.44 -8.43 29.16
N ASP A 314 -6.97 -7.40 29.89
CA ASP A 314 -7.80 -6.54 30.73
C ASP A 314 -7.30 -5.09 30.65
N ALA A 315 -8.10 -4.23 30.06
CA ALA A 315 -7.79 -2.81 29.88
C ALA A 315 -7.64 -2.06 31.22
N LEU A 316 -8.44 -2.41 32.22
CA LEU A 316 -8.34 -1.80 33.55
C LEU A 316 -7.03 -2.19 34.23
N ALA A 317 -6.67 -3.48 34.21
CA ALA A 317 -5.41 -3.97 34.77
C ALA A 317 -4.20 -3.34 34.08
N CYS A 318 -4.23 -3.21 32.75
CA CYS A 318 -3.19 -2.51 31.97
C CYS A 318 -3.09 -1.04 32.39
N THR A 319 -4.21 -0.34 32.53
CA THR A 319 -4.25 1.06 32.96
C THR A 319 -3.68 1.26 34.37
N LEU A 320 -4.04 0.38 35.31
CA LEU A 320 -3.51 0.41 36.69
C LEU A 320 -1.99 0.11 36.71
N SER A 321 -1.55 -0.86 35.92
CA SER A 321 -0.14 -1.21 35.78
C SER A 321 0.67 -0.05 35.17
N LEU A 322 0.12 0.64 34.17
CA LEU A 322 0.73 1.81 33.57
C LEU A 322 0.82 2.99 34.57
N LYS A 323 -0.18 3.20 35.42
CA LYS A 323 -0.10 4.20 36.52
C LYS A 323 1.03 3.87 37.49
N ARG A 324 1.18 2.60 37.89
CA ARG A 324 2.29 2.16 38.76
C ARG A 324 3.63 2.37 38.07
N TRP A 325 3.72 2.03 36.78
CA TRP A 325 4.93 2.23 35.98
C TRP A 325 5.31 3.70 35.89
N LEU A 326 4.36 4.62 35.65
CA LEU A 326 4.62 6.07 35.63
C LEU A 326 5.24 6.55 36.92
N HIS A 327 4.73 6.08 38.06
CA HIS A 327 5.24 6.41 39.38
C HIS A 327 6.71 5.95 39.55
N TRP A 328 6.99 4.72 39.11
CA TRP A 328 8.35 4.15 39.14
C TRP A 328 9.29 4.90 38.20
N ALA A 329 8.90 5.18 36.97
CA ALA A 329 9.71 5.90 35.98
C ALA A 329 10.11 7.30 36.48
N GLN A 330 9.19 8.02 37.11
CA GLN A 330 9.47 9.36 37.65
C GLN A 330 10.48 9.36 38.79
N ARG A 331 10.49 8.31 39.63
CA ARG A 331 11.43 8.15 40.74
C ARG A 331 12.74 7.46 40.33
N SER A 332 12.88 7.05 39.09
CA SER A 332 14.04 6.28 38.59
C SER A 332 15.37 7.03 38.63
N ARG A 333 15.35 8.38 38.75
CA ARG A 333 16.54 9.24 38.61
C ARG A 333 17.19 9.16 37.21
N LEU A 334 16.45 8.68 36.18
CA LEU A 334 16.90 8.60 34.79
C LEU A 334 16.16 9.65 33.97
N ALA A 335 16.86 10.70 33.53
CA ALA A 335 16.25 11.83 32.80
C ALA A 335 15.44 11.38 31.58
N PRO A 336 15.92 10.45 30.70
CA PRO A 336 15.16 10.00 29.54
C PRO A 336 13.84 9.28 29.92
N PHE A 337 13.79 8.58 31.07
CA PHE A 337 12.56 7.92 31.54
C PHE A 337 11.58 8.87 32.22
N LYS A 338 12.06 9.95 32.84
CA LYS A 338 11.20 11.02 33.34
C LYS A 338 10.51 11.75 32.18
N GLU A 339 11.24 11.98 31.10
CA GLU A 339 10.71 12.55 29.85
C GLU A 339 9.64 11.65 29.23
N LEU A 340 9.95 10.36 29.08
CA LEU A 340 8.99 9.37 28.58
C LEU A 340 7.71 9.32 29.44
N ALA A 341 7.85 9.37 30.77
CA ALA A 341 6.71 9.41 31.69
C ALA A 341 5.86 10.69 31.48
N ARG A 342 6.49 11.83 31.16
CA ARG A 342 5.78 13.08 30.82
C ARG A 342 5.01 12.93 29.51
N THR A 343 5.64 12.38 28.46
CA THR A 343 5.01 12.10 27.17
C THR A 343 3.79 11.18 27.34
N ILE A 344 3.94 10.09 28.09
CA ILE A 344 2.82 9.15 28.35
C ILE A 344 1.66 9.86 29.06
N ARG A 345 1.95 10.73 30.04
CA ARG A 345 0.89 11.53 30.71
C ARG A 345 0.20 12.50 29.77
N GLN A 346 0.95 13.17 28.93
CA GLN A 346 0.40 14.12 27.94
C GLN A 346 -0.56 13.43 26.98
N HIS A 347 -0.28 12.18 26.62
CA HIS A 347 -1.07 11.38 25.68
C HIS A 347 -1.89 10.28 26.37
N TRP A 348 -2.20 10.47 27.67
CA TRP A 348 -2.83 9.46 28.53
C TRP A 348 -4.12 8.88 27.95
N SER A 349 -5.05 9.73 27.51
CA SER A 349 -6.36 9.30 27.00
C SER A 349 -6.23 8.35 25.81
N GLY A 350 -5.43 8.70 24.81
CA GLY A 350 -5.21 7.85 23.63
C GLY A 350 -4.42 6.58 23.92
N ILE A 351 -3.49 6.62 24.89
CA ILE A 351 -2.74 5.42 25.31
C ILE A 351 -3.65 4.43 26.03
N VAL A 352 -4.55 4.92 26.93
CA VAL A 352 -5.52 4.06 27.63
C VAL A 352 -6.58 3.54 26.65
N LYS A 353 -7.04 4.38 25.72
CA LYS A 353 -7.99 3.95 24.69
C LYS A 353 -7.46 2.78 23.85
N ALA A 354 -6.16 2.72 23.61
CA ALA A 354 -5.55 1.61 22.89
C ALA A 354 -5.62 0.26 23.66
N PHE A 355 -5.80 0.27 24.99
CA PHE A 355 -6.06 -0.95 25.75
C PHE A 355 -7.50 -1.43 25.60
N ASP A 356 -8.49 -0.51 25.51
CA ASP A 356 -9.89 -0.87 25.22
C ASP A 356 -10.05 -1.46 23.83
N ALA A 357 -9.24 -0.95 22.89
CA ALA A 357 -9.18 -1.41 21.51
C ALA A 357 -8.27 -2.64 21.31
N ALA A 358 -8.11 -3.49 22.32
CA ALA A 358 -7.13 -4.59 22.35
C ALA A 358 -7.32 -5.69 21.28
N GLY A 359 -8.46 -5.70 20.56
CA GLY A 359 -8.68 -6.54 19.37
C GLY A 359 -8.08 -6.00 18.07
N LEU A 360 -7.56 -4.76 18.06
CA LEU A 360 -7.02 -4.16 16.86
C LEU A 360 -5.62 -4.72 16.55
N HIS A 361 -5.50 -5.36 15.41
CA HIS A 361 -4.27 -5.96 14.93
C HIS A 361 -3.30 -4.91 14.37
N THR A 362 -2.64 -4.11 15.23
CA THR A 362 -1.57 -3.18 14.77
C THR A 362 -0.39 -3.92 14.14
N GLY A 363 -0.17 -5.20 14.48
CA GLY A 363 0.82 -6.05 13.81
C GLY A 363 0.60 -6.21 12.30
N TYR A 364 -0.63 -6.04 11.81
CA TYR A 364 -0.90 -6.00 10.37
C TYR A 364 -0.27 -4.77 9.70
N VAL A 365 -0.33 -3.60 10.33
CA VAL A 365 0.26 -2.35 9.80
C VAL A 365 1.78 -2.51 9.62
N GLU A 366 2.46 -3.10 10.60
CA GLU A 366 3.90 -3.42 10.49
C GLU A 366 4.18 -4.42 9.37
N ALA A 367 3.33 -5.44 9.21
CA ALA A 367 3.46 -6.43 8.14
C ALA A 367 3.32 -5.77 6.75
N VAL A 368 2.33 -4.89 6.57
CA VAL A 368 2.13 -4.14 5.31
C VAL A 368 3.33 -3.23 5.04
N ASN A 369 3.82 -2.49 6.03
CA ASN A 369 5.01 -1.67 5.89
C ASN A 369 6.23 -2.50 5.46
N SER A 370 6.40 -3.69 6.02
CA SER A 370 7.46 -4.62 5.61
C SER A 370 7.30 -5.07 4.16
N LEU A 371 6.08 -5.40 3.72
CA LEU A 371 5.78 -5.78 2.34
C LEU A 371 6.04 -4.62 1.36
N LEU A 372 5.65 -3.39 1.72
CA LEU A 372 5.92 -2.20 0.91
C LEU A 372 7.43 -1.94 0.75
N GLN A 373 8.21 -2.08 1.84
CA GLN A 373 9.66 -1.96 1.75
C GLN A 373 10.31 -3.10 0.96
N ALA A 374 9.78 -4.32 1.03
CA ALA A 374 10.22 -5.44 0.19
C ALA A 374 9.89 -5.20 -1.29
N ALA A 375 8.70 -4.70 -1.61
CA ALA A 375 8.31 -4.32 -2.97
C ALA A 375 9.22 -3.22 -3.53
N LYS A 376 9.52 -2.18 -2.73
CA LYS A 376 10.46 -1.12 -3.09
C LYS A 376 11.87 -1.65 -3.37
N ALA A 377 12.37 -2.59 -2.55
CA ALA A 377 13.67 -3.21 -2.75
C ALA A 377 13.68 -4.07 -4.04
N LYS A 378 12.63 -4.84 -4.29
CA LYS A 378 12.43 -5.65 -5.51
C LYS A 378 12.39 -4.77 -6.76
N ALA A 379 11.68 -3.65 -6.72
CA ALA A 379 11.61 -2.67 -7.80
C ALA A 379 12.93 -1.88 -8.01
N ARG A 380 13.92 -2.03 -7.13
CA ARG A 380 15.16 -1.23 -7.10
C ARG A 380 14.90 0.27 -6.93
N GLY A 381 13.80 0.63 -6.26
CA GLY A 381 13.28 1.98 -6.12
C GLY A 381 12.28 2.35 -7.21
N TYR A 382 11.61 3.46 -7.01
CA TYR A 382 10.62 4.04 -7.93
C TYR A 382 11.10 5.41 -8.37
N GLY A 383 10.84 5.78 -9.63
CA GLY A 383 11.25 7.08 -10.19
C GLY A 383 10.45 8.24 -9.61
N THR A 384 9.20 8.00 -9.22
CA THR A 384 8.31 8.98 -8.59
C THR A 384 7.61 8.38 -7.38
N THR A 385 7.12 9.21 -6.47
CA THR A 385 6.31 8.76 -5.32
C THR A 385 4.99 8.15 -5.79
N ASP A 386 4.38 8.70 -6.85
CA ASP A 386 3.11 8.19 -7.42
C ASP A 386 3.24 6.76 -7.94
N HIS A 387 4.38 6.40 -8.53
CA HIS A 387 4.65 5.02 -8.94
C HIS A 387 4.87 4.06 -7.75
N PHE A 388 5.15 4.60 -6.56
CA PHE A 388 5.29 3.80 -5.33
C PHE A 388 3.95 3.58 -4.63
N ILE A 389 3.05 4.53 -4.71
CA ILE A 389 1.67 4.47 -4.20
C ILE A 389 0.78 3.64 -5.13
#